data_da6897c6912313f7bb9cfbe3e8accdca
#
_entry.id   da6897c6912313f7bb9cfbe3e8accdca
#
_cell.length_a   1.000
_cell.length_b   1.000
_cell.length_c   1.000
_cell.angle_alpha   90.00
_cell.angle_beta   90.00
_cell.angle_gamma   90.00
#
_symmetry.space_group_name_H-M   'P 1'
#
loop_
_entity.id
_entity.type
_entity.pdbx_description
1 polymer ?
#
loop_
_entity_poly.entity_id
_entity_poly.type
_entity_poly.pdbx_seq_one_letter_code
_entity_poly.pdbx_strand_id
1 'polypeptide(L)'
;MTNEFRAVDAHSAEYFGDTRDYWWNPDYIKLTGRRLAFDQVRNVLDVGCGIGHWAQTLACALPSDADVIGVDRDPFWIDKATERARAREISHRFQYRVSDAQALPFPDASFDLVTCQTLLIHITNPGAVIAEMARVTRPGGLVLAAEPNNLSTSLVLNSITFGDPVEEILAGVRLQLMCERGKAALGEGNNSVGDVAPGLFMATGLVDVVVYLNDKTNALLPPYSTPEQSALLEERRDFDTRDFWIWSRDDTLRYFLAGGGIKAEFEVLWASVTSGSERFETAIAERTYSQSGASLNYLIAGRKTCERGT
;
A
#
# COMPACT_ATOMS: atom_id res chain seq x y z
N MET A 1 17.98 16.77 14.46
CA MET A 1 18.74 16.31 13.27
C MET A 1 17.80 16.52 12.10
N THR A 2 18.13 17.47 11.24
CA THR A 2 17.33 17.89 10.09
C THR A 2 17.28 16.74 9.10
N ASN A 3 16.08 16.22 8.85
CA ASN A 3 15.81 15.29 7.75
C ASN A 3 16.08 16.04 6.44
N GLU A 4 17.22 15.80 5.80
CA GLU A 4 17.43 16.23 4.42
C GLU A 4 16.48 15.41 3.53
N PHE A 5 15.46 16.09 3.00
CA PHE A 5 14.55 15.52 2.03
C PHE A 5 15.33 15.03 0.81
N ARG A 6 15.41 13.73 0.59
CA ARG A 6 15.80 13.15 -0.67
C ARG A 6 14.68 13.36 -1.68
N ALA A 7 14.90 14.25 -2.63
CA ALA A 7 14.04 14.46 -3.79
C ALA A 7 14.22 13.33 -4.82
N VAL A 8 13.93 12.08 -4.45
CA VAL A 8 13.84 10.96 -5.41
C VAL A 8 12.91 9.91 -4.83
N ASP A 9 11.78 9.69 -5.51
CA ASP A 9 10.80 8.63 -5.28
C ASP A 9 10.26 8.56 -3.84
N ALA A 10 9.25 9.36 -3.58
CA ALA A 10 8.53 9.33 -2.32
C ALA A 10 8.03 7.92 -1.98
N HIS A 11 8.76 7.25 -1.11
CA HIS A 11 8.41 5.91 -0.65
C HIS A 11 7.24 6.00 0.32
N SER A 12 6.23 5.17 0.16
CA SER A 12 5.04 5.18 1.03
C SER A 12 5.37 5.02 2.53
N ALA A 13 6.54 4.44 2.89
CA ALA A 13 7.01 4.37 4.27
C ALA A 13 7.40 5.74 4.87
N GLU A 14 7.64 6.78 4.05
CA GLU A 14 7.88 8.15 4.52
C GLU A 14 6.58 8.88 4.86
N TYR A 15 5.46 8.44 4.28
CA TYR A 15 4.16 9.09 4.45
C TYR A 15 3.34 8.50 5.59
N PHE A 16 3.42 7.18 5.80
CA PHE A 16 2.60 6.46 6.75
C PHE A 16 3.45 5.95 7.89
N GLY A 17 3.48 6.66 9.00
CA GLY A 17 4.18 6.27 10.22
C GLY A 17 3.60 4.99 10.86
N ASP A 18 3.21 5.10 12.13
CA ASP A 18 2.68 3.97 12.92
C ASP A 18 1.29 3.50 12.46
N THR A 19 0.56 4.27 11.63
CA THR A 19 -0.74 3.90 11.08
C THR A 19 -0.71 2.59 10.32
N ARG A 20 0.43 2.23 9.69
CA ARG A 20 0.60 0.96 8.99
C ARG A 20 0.40 -0.27 9.88
N ASP A 21 0.73 -0.18 11.16
CA ASP A 21 0.56 -1.28 12.10
C ASP A 21 -0.92 -1.59 12.35
N TYR A 22 -1.83 -0.70 11.95
CA TYR A 22 -3.28 -0.83 12.07
C TYR A 22 -4.02 -1.12 10.76
N TRP A 23 -3.33 -1.32 9.64
CA TRP A 23 -3.98 -1.54 8.34
C TRP A 23 -4.66 -2.90 8.20
N TRP A 24 -4.28 -3.88 9.03
CA TRP A 24 -4.77 -5.25 8.92
C TRP A 24 -5.25 -5.77 10.26
N ASN A 25 -6.42 -6.44 10.26
CA ASN A 25 -6.87 -7.20 11.41
C ASN A 25 -6.10 -8.53 11.48
N PRO A 26 -5.46 -8.88 12.62
CA PRO A 26 -4.71 -10.13 12.73
C PRO A 26 -5.56 -11.40 12.54
N ASP A 27 -6.83 -11.37 12.90
CA ASP A 27 -7.78 -12.47 12.70
C ASP A 27 -8.15 -12.65 11.22
N TYR A 28 -8.28 -11.54 10.46
CA TYR A 28 -8.44 -11.58 9.01
C TYR A 28 -7.21 -12.18 8.33
N ILE A 29 -6.01 -11.80 8.73
CA ILE A 29 -4.76 -12.37 8.21
C ILE A 29 -4.70 -13.87 8.49
N LYS A 30 -5.06 -14.31 9.72
CA LYS A 30 -5.14 -15.74 10.06
C LYS A 30 -6.22 -16.48 9.25
N LEU A 31 -7.38 -15.85 9.01
CA LEU A 31 -8.44 -16.40 8.16
C LEU A 31 -7.94 -16.57 6.72
N THR A 32 -7.28 -15.57 6.18
CA THR A 32 -6.67 -15.60 4.85
C THR A 32 -5.60 -16.69 4.75
N GLY A 33 -4.74 -16.80 5.76
CA GLY A 33 -3.74 -17.85 5.85
C GLY A 33 -4.35 -19.27 5.79
N ARG A 34 -5.47 -19.48 6.48
CA ARG A 34 -6.21 -20.76 6.39
C ARG A 34 -6.80 -21.02 5.00
N ARG A 35 -7.37 -19.99 4.36
CA ARG A 35 -7.94 -20.08 2.99
C ARG A 35 -6.89 -20.41 1.94
N LEU A 36 -5.68 -19.88 2.12
CA LEU A 36 -4.57 -20.00 1.18
C LEU A 36 -3.55 -21.08 1.55
N ALA A 37 -3.79 -21.84 2.63
CA ALA A 37 -2.96 -22.93 3.14
C ALA A 37 -1.54 -22.47 3.54
N PHE A 38 -1.43 -21.38 4.31
CA PHE A 38 -0.16 -20.88 4.81
C PHE A 38 0.57 -21.84 5.77
N ASP A 39 -0.13 -22.80 6.34
CA ASP A 39 0.45 -23.88 7.18
C ASP A 39 1.50 -24.72 6.41
N GLN A 40 1.45 -24.72 5.07
CA GLN A 40 2.40 -25.41 4.20
C GLN A 40 3.62 -24.54 3.81
N VAL A 41 3.63 -23.27 4.17
CA VAL A 41 4.66 -22.30 3.77
C VAL A 41 5.85 -22.38 4.71
N ARG A 42 7.07 -22.46 4.15
CA ARG A 42 8.34 -22.43 4.90
C ARG A 42 9.29 -21.34 4.41
N ASN A 43 9.28 -21.06 3.11
CA ASN A 43 10.15 -20.05 2.50
C ASN A 43 9.31 -18.94 1.91
N VAL A 44 9.45 -17.73 2.44
CA VAL A 44 8.69 -16.54 2.03
C VAL A 44 9.62 -15.49 1.44
N LEU A 45 9.21 -14.90 0.33
CA LEU A 45 9.84 -13.70 -0.23
C LEU A 45 8.85 -12.52 -0.18
N ASP A 46 9.26 -11.42 0.45
CA ASP A 46 8.53 -10.14 0.45
C ASP A 46 9.21 -9.16 -0.51
N VAL A 47 8.57 -8.86 -1.63
CA VAL A 47 9.13 -8.03 -2.71
C VAL A 47 8.69 -6.59 -2.54
N GLY A 48 9.64 -5.64 -2.56
CA GLY A 48 9.38 -4.24 -2.21
C GLY A 48 9.03 -4.10 -0.74
N CYS A 49 9.79 -4.76 0.13
CA CYS A 49 9.44 -4.93 1.55
C CYS A 49 9.46 -3.62 2.36
N GLY A 50 10.09 -2.54 1.84
CA GLY A 50 10.25 -1.30 2.58
C GLY A 50 10.83 -1.56 3.98
N ILE A 51 10.15 -1.10 5.03
CA ILE A 51 10.54 -1.33 6.44
C ILE A 51 10.21 -2.75 6.96
N GLY A 52 9.86 -3.69 6.09
CA GLY A 52 9.55 -5.09 6.46
C GLY A 52 8.18 -5.27 7.11
N HIS A 53 7.29 -4.31 6.98
CA HIS A 53 6.00 -4.29 7.66
C HIS A 53 5.09 -5.45 7.23
N TRP A 54 4.96 -5.68 5.90
CA TRP A 54 3.99 -6.63 5.37
C TRP A 54 4.26 -8.07 5.78
N ALA A 55 5.46 -8.56 5.56
CA ALA A 55 5.80 -9.92 5.95
C ALA A 55 5.72 -10.13 7.47
N GLN A 56 6.03 -9.11 8.28
CA GLN A 56 5.86 -9.16 9.72
C GLN A 56 4.37 -9.23 10.11
N THR A 57 3.48 -8.58 9.36
CA THR A 57 2.02 -8.69 9.53
C THR A 57 1.54 -10.12 9.20
N LEU A 58 2.05 -10.72 8.12
CA LEU A 58 1.73 -12.11 7.75
C LEU A 58 2.25 -13.14 8.75
N ALA A 59 3.26 -12.82 9.55
CA ALA A 59 3.91 -13.74 10.48
C ALA A 59 2.94 -14.43 11.45
N CYS A 60 1.83 -13.77 11.82
CA CYS A 60 0.81 -14.35 12.70
C CYS A 60 0.03 -15.51 12.08
N ALA A 61 0.08 -15.67 10.75
CA ALA A 61 -0.58 -16.75 10.00
C ALA A 61 0.41 -17.76 9.39
N LEU A 62 1.72 -17.47 9.44
CA LEU A 62 2.78 -18.34 8.97
C LEU A 62 3.22 -19.31 10.08
N PRO A 63 3.74 -20.50 9.74
CA PRO A 63 4.39 -21.38 10.71
C PRO A 63 5.55 -20.68 11.44
N SER A 64 5.81 -21.07 12.66
CA SER A 64 6.87 -20.49 13.50
C SER A 64 8.27 -20.76 12.96
N ASP A 65 8.44 -21.78 12.14
CA ASP A 65 9.66 -22.21 11.47
C ASP A 65 9.78 -21.69 10.01
N ALA A 66 8.88 -20.82 9.57
CA ALA A 66 8.98 -20.22 8.25
C ALA A 66 10.06 -19.12 8.23
N ASP A 67 10.94 -19.17 7.23
CA ASP A 67 11.97 -18.17 6.95
C ASP A 67 11.43 -17.13 5.97
N VAL A 68 11.75 -15.87 6.22
CA VAL A 68 11.32 -14.73 5.41
C VAL A 68 12.51 -13.94 4.90
N ILE A 69 12.57 -13.74 3.60
CA ILE A 69 13.50 -12.81 2.97
C ILE A 69 12.68 -11.62 2.44
N GLY A 70 13.02 -10.41 2.87
CA GLY A 70 12.51 -9.18 2.30
C GLY A 70 13.52 -8.57 1.32
N VAL A 71 13.05 -8.04 0.21
CA VAL A 71 13.88 -7.32 -0.75
C VAL A 71 13.31 -5.96 -1.08
N ASP A 72 14.17 -4.96 -1.17
CA ASP A 72 13.84 -3.62 -1.63
C ASP A 72 15.00 -3.05 -2.44
N ARG A 73 14.73 -2.13 -3.37
CA ARG A 73 15.78 -1.51 -4.18
C ARG A 73 16.61 -0.49 -3.42
N ASP A 74 16.03 0.13 -2.37
CA ASP A 74 16.68 1.19 -1.60
C ASP A 74 17.34 0.61 -0.33
N PRO A 75 18.68 0.70 -0.22
CA PRO A 75 19.40 0.23 0.96
C PRO A 75 18.97 0.91 2.25
N PHE A 76 18.49 2.15 2.20
CA PHE A 76 17.97 2.86 3.39
C PHE A 76 16.80 2.09 4.03
N TRP A 77 15.85 1.60 3.22
CA TRP A 77 14.71 0.82 3.73
C TRP A 77 15.13 -0.55 4.24
N ILE A 78 16.12 -1.17 3.60
CA ILE A 78 16.69 -2.44 4.07
C ILE A 78 17.33 -2.30 5.46
N ASP A 79 18.04 -1.19 5.70
CA ASP A 79 18.59 -0.89 7.03
C ASP A 79 17.47 -0.71 8.06
N LYS A 80 16.42 0.04 7.72
CA LYS A 80 15.23 0.24 8.59
C LYS A 80 14.49 -1.06 8.87
N ALA A 81 14.29 -1.91 7.87
CA ALA A 81 13.68 -3.23 8.04
C ALA A 81 14.49 -4.11 8.99
N THR A 82 15.83 -4.07 8.85
CA THR A 82 16.76 -4.83 9.71
C THR A 82 16.72 -4.33 11.15
N GLU A 83 16.73 -3.01 11.36
CA GLU A 83 16.57 -2.39 12.70
C GLU A 83 15.22 -2.80 13.33
N ARG A 84 14.13 -2.73 12.58
CA ARG A 84 12.79 -3.12 13.04
C ARG A 84 12.72 -4.60 13.43
N ALA A 85 13.32 -5.49 12.64
CA ALA A 85 13.35 -6.92 12.96
C ALA A 85 14.16 -7.21 14.23
N ARG A 86 15.26 -6.48 14.47
CA ARG A 86 16.04 -6.59 15.70
C ARG A 86 15.22 -6.11 16.91
N ALA A 87 14.57 -4.95 16.79
CA ALA A 87 13.75 -4.38 17.87
C ALA A 87 12.56 -5.29 18.26
N ARG A 88 12.07 -6.09 17.31
CA ARG A 88 10.99 -7.08 17.53
C ARG A 88 11.50 -8.48 17.86
N GLU A 89 12.82 -8.68 17.99
CA GLU A 89 13.47 -9.97 18.30
C GLU A 89 13.18 -11.09 17.30
N ILE A 90 12.90 -10.75 16.03
CA ILE A 90 12.56 -11.69 14.96
C ILE A 90 13.64 -11.89 13.90
N SER A 91 14.84 -11.30 14.10
CA SER A 91 15.95 -11.38 13.12
C SER A 91 16.43 -12.81 12.83
N HIS A 92 16.09 -13.76 13.67
CA HIS A 92 16.40 -15.17 13.43
C HIS A 92 15.60 -15.80 12.28
N ARG A 93 14.46 -15.16 11.90
CA ARG A 93 13.56 -15.60 10.82
C ARG A 93 13.46 -14.62 9.67
N PHE A 94 13.78 -13.31 9.90
CA PHE A 94 13.60 -12.25 8.93
C PHE A 94 14.96 -11.70 8.49
N GLN A 95 15.25 -11.83 7.22
CA GLN A 95 16.46 -11.30 6.57
C GLN A 95 16.06 -10.31 5.48
N TYR A 96 16.87 -9.27 5.28
CA TYR A 96 16.58 -8.24 4.29
C TYR A 96 17.78 -8.01 3.37
N ARG A 97 17.53 -7.77 2.07
CA ARG A 97 18.56 -7.60 1.03
C ARG A 97 18.16 -6.55 0.02
N VAL A 98 19.13 -5.81 -0.48
CA VAL A 98 18.92 -4.89 -1.61
C VAL A 98 18.72 -5.69 -2.89
N SER A 99 17.60 -5.43 -3.63
CA SER A 99 17.32 -6.07 -4.92
C SER A 99 16.27 -5.31 -5.71
N ASP A 100 16.38 -5.39 -7.04
CA ASP A 100 15.32 -4.94 -7.95
C ASP A 100 14.22 -6.00 -8.06
N ALA A 101 12.96 -5.56 -7.91
CA ALA A 101 11.77 -6.40 -8.05
C ALA A 101 11.59 -6.98 -9.48
N GLN A 102 12.16 -6.32 -10.50
CA GLN A 102 12.10 -6.75 -11.90
C GLN A 102 13.21 -7.77 -12.27
N ALA A 103 14.18 -8.01 -11.38
CA ALA A 103 15.30 -8.93 -11.60
C ALA A 103 15.72 -9.55 -10.25
N LEU A 104 14.91 -10.44 -9.73
CA LEU A 104 15.11 -11.06 -8.42
C LEU A 104 16.33 -12.02 -8.44
N PRO A 105 17.33 -11.86 -7.54
CA PRO A 105 18.58 -12.62 -7.54
C PRO A 105 18.40 -14.01 -6.90
N PHE A 106 17.30 -14.67 -7.23
CA PHE A 106 16.99 -16.01 -6.71
C PHE A 106 16.77 -16.98 -7.87
N PRO A 107 17.15 -18.27 -7.70
CA PRO A 107 16.80 -19.30 -8.66
C PRO A 107 15.29 -19.44 -8.85
N ASP A 108 14.88 -20.03 -9.98
CA ASP A 108 13.50 -20.42 -10.20
C ASP A 108 13.03 -21.36 -9.08
N ALA A 109 11.75 -21.30 -8.76
CA ALA A 109 11.10 -22.23 -7.83
C ALA A 109 11.74 -22.28 -6.42
N SER A 110 12.18 -21.15 -5.88
CA SER A 110 12.86 -21.05 -4.58
C SER A 110 11.93 -20.87 -3.38
N PHE A 111 10.72 -20.33 -3.58
CA PHE A 111 9.83 -19.90 -2.49
C PHE A 111 8.47 -20.57 -2.55
N ASP A 112 7.89 -20.78 -1.37
CA ASP A 112 6.53 -21.30 -1.20
C ASP A 112 5.49 -20.21 -1.36
N LEU A 113 5.81 -19.02 -0.85
CA LEU A 113 5.03 -17.80 -0.92
C LEU A 113 5.93 -16.66 -1.38
N VAL A 114 5.53 -15.98 -2.45
CA VAL A 114 6.12 -14.71 -2.88
C VAL A 114 5.04 -13.64 -2.77
N THR A 115 5.32 -12.58 -2.04
CA THR A 115 4.32 -11.56 -1.73
C THR A 115 4.84 -10.15 -1.91
N CYS A 116 3.93 -9.19 -2.04
CA CYS A 116 4.21 -7.75 -1.98
C CYS A 116 3.02 -7.00 -1.39
N GLN A 117 3.28 -5.79 -0.89
CA GLN A 117 2.23 -4.86 -0.48
C GLN A 117 2.58 -3.45 -0.96
N THR A 118 1.61 -2.77 -1.62
CA THR A 118 1.75 -1.39 -2.12
C THR A 118 3.05 -1.17 -2.92
N LEU A 119 3.46 -2.21 -3.64
CA LEU A 119 4.61 -2.18 -4.56
C LEU A 119 4.17 -1.85 -5.97
N LEU A 120 3.15 -2.55 -6.48
CA LEU A 120 2.77 -2.49 -7.89
C LEU A 120 2.24 -1.10 -8.29
N ILE A 121 1.74 -0.32 -7.34
CA ILE A 121 1.34 1.09 -7.53
C ILE A 121 2.49 2.00 -7.96
N HIS A 122 3.75 1.59 -7.74
CA HIS A 122 4.96 2.36 -8.07
C HIS A 122 5.66 1.84 -9.33
N ILE A 123 5.15 0.76 -9.94
CA ILE A 123 5.83 0.05 -11.03
C ILE A 123 5.20 0.40 -12.37
N THR A 124 6.04 0.82 -13.32
CA THR A 124 5.61 1.11 -14.70
C THR A 124 5.06 -0.14 -15.40
N ASN A 125 5.71 -1.29 -15.21
CA ASN A 125 5.30 -2.58 -15.76
C ASN A 125 5.07 -3.60 -14.65
N PRO A 126 3.92 -3.56 -13.95
CA PRO A 126 3.63 -4.48 -12.86
C PRO A 126 3.55 -5.94 -13.32
N GLY A 127 3.19 -6.21 -14.59
CA GLY A 127 3.21 -7.56 -15.14
C GLY A 127 4.60 -8.20 -15.14
N ALA A 128 5.66 -7.43 -15.38
CA ALA A 128 7.04 -7.94 -15.31
C ALA A 128 7.42 -8.33 -13.87
N VAL A 129 7.04 -7.54 -12.88
CA VAL A 129 7.27 -7.87 -11.47
C VAL A 129 6.50 -9.12 -11.06
N ILE A 130 5.22 -9.23 -11.45
CA ILE A 130 4.42 -10.43 -11.16
C ILE A 130 5.03 -11.66 -11.84
N ALA A 131 5.55 -11.54 -13.06
CA ALA A 131 6.23 -12.63 -13.76
C ALA A 131 7.50 -13.08 -13.01
N GLU A 132 8.31 -12.14 -12.49
CA GLU A 132 9.48 -12.47 -11.66
C GLU A 132 9.07 -13.13 -10.34
N MET A 133 8.02 -12.61 -9.68
CA MET A 133 7.45 -13.25 -8.50
C MET A 133 7.01 -14.70 -8.81
N ALA A 134 6.31 -14.90 -9.92
CA ALA A 134 5.90 -16.24 -10.36
C ALA A 134 7.10 -17.13 -10.74
N ARG A 135 8.16 -16.58 -11.34
CA ARG A 135 9.37 -17.34 -11.68
C ARG A 135 10.01 -17.96 -10.44
N VAL A 136 10.22 -17.15 -9.41
CA VAL A 136 10.88 -17.59 -8.17
C VAL A 136 9.95 -18.39 -7.24
N THR A 137 8.64 -18.38 -7.47
CA THR A 137 7.68 -19.23 -6.78
C THR A 137 7.80 -20.68 -7.26
N ARG A 138 7.78 -21.65 -6.36
CA ARG A 138 7.78 -23.09 -6.72
C ARG A 138 6.46 -23.51 -7.39
N PRO A 139 6.44 -24.60 -8.18
CA PRO A 139 5.18 -25.19 -8.67
C PRO A 139 4.21 -25.47 -7.52
N GLY A 140 2.94 -25.08 -7.66
CA GLY A 140 1.93 -25.15 -6.60
C GLY A 140 2.05 -24.07 -5.52
N GLY A 141 3.13 -23.31 -5.48
CA GLY A 141 3.35 -22.20 -4.57
C GLY A 141 2.45 -21.00 -4.88
N LEU A 142 2.44 -20.02 -4.00
CA LEU A 142 1.53 -18.91 -3.98
C LEU A 142 2.22 -17.59 -4.30
N VAL A 143 1.65 -16.79 -5.19
CA VAL A 143 1.93 -15.37 -5.35
C VAL A 143 0.78 -14.60 -4.71
N LEU A 144 1.11 -13.62 -3.85
CA LEU A 144 0.15 -12.82 -3.10
C LEU A 144 0.50 -11.33 -3.21
N ALA A 145 -0.42 -10.51 -3.66
CA ALA A 145 -0.27 -9.05 -3.67
C ALA A 145 -1.36 -8.38 -2.83
N ALA A 146 -0.97 -7.42 -2.02
CA ALA A 146 -1.87 -6.54 -1.30
C ALA A 146 -1.77 -5.14 -1.91
N GLU A 147 -2.70 -4.79 -2.81
CA GLU A 147 -2.64 -3.57 -3.61
C GLU A 147 -3.94 -2.77 -3.51
N PRO A 148 -3.86 -1.44 -3.38
CA PRO A 148 -5.02 -0.60 -3.19
C PRO A 148 -5.70 -0.19 -4.51
N ASN A 149 -6.97 0.23 -4.37
CA ASN A 149 -7.58 1.24 -5.22
C ASN A 149 -7.63 2.56 -4.44
N ASN A 150 -6.65 3.42 -4.63
CA ASN A 150 -6.59 4.69 -3.92
C ASN A 150 -7.62 5.71 -4.44
N LEU A 151 -8.07 5.60 -5.70
CA LEU A 151 -9.10 6.48 -6.25
C LEU A 151 -10.43 6.37 -5.48
N SER A 152 -10.74 5.20 -4.93
CA SER A 152 -11.96 5.00 -4.14
C SER A 152 -12.01 5.88 -2.89
N THR A 153 -10.86 6.27 -2.33
CA THR A 153 -10.78 7.13 -1.14
C THR A 153 -11.31 8.54 -1.38
N SER A 154 -11.29 9.02 -2.64
CA SER A 154 -11.84 10.34 -2.99
C SER A 154 -13.36 10.45 -2.85
N LEU A 155 -14.05 9.32 -2.69
CA LEU A 155 -15.50 9.24 -2.44
C LEU A 155 -15.84 8.83 -1.01
N VAL A 156 -14.86 8.72 -0.12
CA VAL A 156 -15.08 8.43 1.29
C VAL A 156 -15.41 9.72 2.02
N LEU A 157 -16.69 9.92 2.29
CA LEU A 157 -17.18 11.08 3.00
C LEU A 157 -17.13 10.86 4.51
N ASN A 158 -17.17 11.98 5.25
CA ASN A 158 -17.18 12.00 6.70
C ASN A 158 -18.26 12.98 7.21
N SER A 159 -18.39 13.13 8.52
CA SER A 159 -19.47 13.94 9.11
C SER A 159 -19.44 15.43 8.72
N ILE A 160 -18.31 15.95 8.28
CA ILE A 160 -18.20 17.36 7.86
C ILE A 160 -18.28 17.55 6.34
N THR A 161 -18.09 16.48 5.54
CA THR A 161 -18.13 16.54 4.08
C THR A 161 -19.36 15.87 3.47
N PHE A 162 -20.15 15.12 4.25
CA PHE A 162 -21.32 14.39 3.77
C PHE A 162 -22.39 15.29 3.14
N GLY A 163 -22.49 16.52 3.60
CA GLY A 163 -23.45 17.53 3.10
C GLY A 163 -22.84 18.56 2.16
N ASP A 164 -21.60 18.43 1.78
CA ASP A 164 -20.94 19.39 0.88
C ASP A 164 -21.59 19.38 -0.52
N PRO A 165 -21.56 20.49 -1.27
CA PRO A 165 -22.03 20.56 -2.65
C PRO A 165 -21.35 19.49 -3.52
N VAL A 166 -22.11 18.94 -4.47
CA VAL A 166 -21.60 17.89 -5.40
C VAL A 166 -20.35 18.36 -6.12
N GLU A 167 -20.27 19.62 -6.51
CA GLU A 167 -19.15 20.21 -7.21
C GLU A 167 -17.87 20.19 -6.35
N GLU A 168 -17.96 20.37 -5.04
CA GLU A 168 -16.83 20.28 -4.11
C GLU A 168 -16.35 18.85 -3.95
N ILE A 169 -17.27 17.89 -3.82
CA ILE A 169 -16.93 16.47 -3.77
C ILE A 169 -16.24 16.05 -5.08
N LEU A 170 -16.81 16.43 -6.22
CA LEU A 170 -16.27 16.11 -7.54
C LEU A 170 -14.90 16.79 -7.81
N ALA A 171 -14.61 17.90 -7.17
CA ALA A 171 -13.30 18.56 -7.28
C ALA A 171 -12.17 17.63 -6.79
N GLY A 172 -12.34 16.99 -5.62
CA GLY A 172 -11.38 16.01 -5.08
C GLY A 172 -11.23 14.79 -5.99
N VAL A 173 -12.34 14.21 -6.45
CA VAL A 173 -12.35 13.07 -7.39
C VAL A 173 -11.61 13.43 -8.69
N ARG A 174 -11.89 14.62 -9.25
CA ARG A 174 -11.26 15.10 -10.48
C ARG A 174 -9.75 15.27 -10.30
N LEU A 175 -9.34 15.94 -9.21
CA LEU A 175 -7.93 16.16 -8.92
C LEU A 175 -7.19 14.82 -8.83
N GLN A 176 -7.69 13.88 -8.05
CA GLN A 176 -7.05 12.58 -7.87
C GLN A 176 -6.99 11.78 -9.16
N LEU A 177 -8.10 11.68 -9.91
CA LEU A 177 -8.14 10.92 -11.16
C LEU A 177 -7.16 11.49 -12.21
N MET A 178 -7.06 12.82 -12.31
CA MET A 178 -6.10 13.48 -13.20
C MET A 178 -4.66 13.19 -12.76
N CYS A 179 -4.38 13.24 -11.45
CA CYS A 179 -3.05 12.95 -10.92
C CYS A 179 -2.67 11.47 -11.14
N GLU A 180 -3.56 10.52 -10.91
CA GLU A 180 -3.28 9.10 -11.17
C GLU A 180 -2.98 8.83 -12.65
N ARG A 181 -3.72 9.45 -13.56
CA ARG A 181 -3.42 9.38 -15.01
C ARG A 181 -2.08 10.00 -15.36
N GLY A 182 -1.76 11.15 -14.75
CA GLY A 182 -0.48 11.81 -14.94
C GLY A 182 0.69 11.01 -14.40
N LYS A 183 0.55 10.43 -13.21
CA LYS A 183 1.55 9.53 -12.64
C LYS A 183 1.84 8.35 -13.57
N ALA A 184 0.80 7.72 -14.10
CA ALA A 184 0.93 6.64 -15.08
C ALA A 184 1.60 7.12 -16.38
N ALA A 185 1.24 8.31 -16.91
CA ALA A 185 1.84 8.88 -18.10
C ALA A 185 3.33 9.20 -17.93
N LEU A 186 3.77 9.54 -16.71
CA LEU A 186 5.18 9.72 -16.35
C LEU A 186 5.95 8.41 -16.14
N GLY A 187 5.28 7.25 -16.20
CA GLY A 187 5.91 5.96 -15.98
C GLY A 187 6.14 5.63 -14.50
N GLU A 188 5.46 6.30 -13.60
CA GLU A 188 5.63 6.13 -12.14
C GLU A 188 4.59 5.18 -11.52
N GLY A 189 3.93 4.36 -12.34
CA GLY A 189 2.96 3.36 -11.93
C GLY A 189 1.51 3.88 -11.90
N ASN A 190 0.61 3.01 -11.47
CA ASN A 190 -0.83 3.29 -11.33
C ASN A 190 -1.24 3.18 -9.87
N ASN A 191 -1.66 4.28 -9.28
CA ASN A 191 -1.94 4.36 -7.84
C ASN A 191 -3.18 3.57 -7.39
N SER A 192 -3.96 3.06 -8.34
CA SER A 192 -5.14 2.21 -8.13
C SER A 192 -5.01 0.86 -8.87
N VAL A 193 -3.79 0.33 -8.97
CA VAL A 193 -3.48 -0.91 -9.72
C VAL A 193 -4.25 -2.14 -9.20
N GLY A 194 -4.70 -2.11 -7.95
CA GLY A 194 -5.45 -3.22 -7.34
C GLY A 194 -6.66 -3.66 -8.16
N ASP A 195 -7.35 -2.73 -8.84
CA ASP A 195 -8.51 -3.03 -9.68
C ASP A 195 -8.19 -3.94 -10.88
N VAL A 196 -6.98 -3.83 -11.42
CA VAL A 196 -6.57 -4.57 -12.62
C VAL A 196 -5.56 -5.68 -12.33
N ALA A 197 -5.00 -5.73 -11.12
CA ALA A 197 -3.99 -6.71 -10.74
C ALA A 197 -4.44 -8.18 -10.94
N PRO A 198 -5.71 -8.59 -10.70
CA PRO A 198 -6.13 -9.95 -10.96
C PRO A 198 -5.95 -10.36 -12.43
N GLY A 199 -6.21 -9.46 -13.37
CA GLY A 199 -5.98 -9.69 -14.80
C GLY A 199 -4.49 -9.85 -15.13
N LEU A 200 -3.61 -9.09 -14.45
CA LEU A 200 -2.16 -9.23 -14.60
C LEU A 200 -1.67 -10.58 -14.07
N PHE A 201 -2.21 -11.06 -12.94
CA PHE A 201 -1.93 -12.40 -12.42
C PHE A 201 -2.25 -13.49 -13.44
N MET A 202 -3.45 -13.45 -14.02
CA MET A 202 -3.86 -14.40 -15.04
C MET A 202 -2.98 -14.32 -16.29
N ALA A 203 -2.62 -13.11 -16.73
CA ALA A 203 -1.77 -12.91 -17.92
C ALA A 203 -0.35 -13.45 -17.75
N THR A 204 0.15 -13.58 -16.50
CA THR A 204 1.44 -14.21 -16.20
C THR A 204 1.38 -15.72 -16.02
N GLY A 205 0.23 -16.35 -16.26
CA GLY A 205 0.05 -17.80 -16.20
C GLY A 205 -0.23 -18.34 -14.79
N LEU A 206 -0.48 -17.48 -13.81
CA LEU A 206 -0.95 -17.89 -12.50
C LEU A 206 -2.40 -18.41 -12.61
N VAL A 207 -2.71 -19.47 -11.89
CA VAL A 207 -4.02 -20.14 -11.87
C VAL A 207 -4.67 -19.99 -10.50
N ASP A 208 -5.94 -20.41 -10.38
CA ASP A 208 -6.72 -20.32 -9.13
C ASP A 208 -6.69 -18.92 -8.52
N VAL A 209 -6.77 -17.90 -9.39
CA VAL A 209 -6.71 -16.49 -8.95
C VAL A 209 -7.96 -16.17 -8.13
N VAL A 210 -7.74 -15.74 -6.90
CA VAL A 210 -8.80 -15.30 -5.97
C VAL A 210 -8.51 -13.89 -5.48
N VAL A 211 -9.57 -13.15 -5.20
CA VAL A 211 -9.48 -11.76 -4.72
C VAL A 211 -10.31 -11.62 -3.47
N TYR A 212 -9.71 -11.05 -2.44
CA TYR A 212 -10.39 -10.67 -1.20
C TYR A 212 -10.25 -9.17 -0.99
N LEU A 213 -11.19 -8.58 -0.26
CA LEU A 213 -11.04 -7.24 0.29
C LEU A 213 -10.48 -7.32 1.70
N ASN A 214 -9.65 -6.34 2.07
CA ASN A 214 -9.31 -6.10 3.47
C ASN A 214 -10.60 -5.79 4.26
N ASP A 215 -10.75 -6.37 5.44
CA ASP A 215 -11.90 -6.19 6.32
C ASP A 215 -11.73 -5.03 7.32
N LYS A 216 -10.61 -4.30 7.21
CA LYS A 216 -10.26 -3.20 8.11
C LYS A 216 -10.67 -1.86 7.53
N THR A 217 -11.28 -1.03 8.35
CA THR A 217 -11.50 0.39 8.09
C THR A 217 -10.73 1.23 9.11
N ASN A 218 -10.34 2.44 8.72
CA ASN A 218 -9.64 3.38 9.59
C ASN A 218 -10.66 4.34 10.22
N ALA A 219 -11.55 3.79 11.04
CA ALA A 219 -12.62 4.56 11.66
C ALA A 219 -12.07 5.57 12.67
N LEU A 220 -12.55 6.81 12.60
CA LEU A 220 -12.22 7.86 13.56
C LEU A 220 -13.53 8.35 14.21
N LEU A 221 -13.69 7.98 15.46
CA LEU A 221 -14.93 8.20 16.23
C LEU A 221 -14.62 8.79 17.61
N PRO A 222 -15.41 9.74 18.13
CA PRO A 222 -15.22 10.25 19.48
C PRO A 222 -15.27 9.13 20.53
N PRO A 223 -14.46 9.18 21.57
CA PRO A 223 -13.58 10.27 21.99
C PRO A 223 -12.14 10.24 21.42
N TYR A 224 -11.86 9.48 20.33
CA TYR A 224 -10.56 9.36 19.65
C TYR A 224 -9.44 8.85 20.56
N SER A 225 -9.71 7.90 21.43
CA SER A 225 -8.84 7.53 22.54
C SER A 225 -8.03 6.25 22.31
N THR A 226 -8.21 5.57 21.19
CA THR A 226 -7.43 4.36 20.89
C THR A 226 -6.07 4.73 20.29
N PRO A 227 -5.03 3.89 20.46
CA PRO A 227 -3.74 4.12 19.82
C PRO A 227 -3.84 4.29 18.29
N GLU A 228 -4.71 3.50 17.65
CA GLU A 228 -5.00 3.60 16.21
C GLU A 228 -5.55 4.98 15.84
N GLN A 229 -6.54 5.47 16.56
CA GLN A 229 -7.14 6.78 16.31
C GLN A 229 -6.15 7.92 16.58
N SER A 230 -5.28 7.78 17.58
CA SER A 230 -4.20 8.74 17.83
C SER A 230 -3.23 8.79 16.67
N ALA A 231 -2.78 7.64 16.16
CA ALA A 231 -1.89 7.58 15.00
C ALA A 231 -2.53 8.20 13.74
N LEU A 232 -3.82 7.97 13.51
CA LEU A 232 -4.56 8.59 12.39
C LEU A 232 -4.64 10.13 12.51
N LEU A 233 -4.86 10.64 13.72
CA LEU A 233 -4.89 12.09 13.96
C LEU A 233 -3.52 12.73 13.78
N GLU A 234 -2.47 12.08 14.26
CA GLU A 234 -1.08 12.54 14.09
C GLU A 234 -0.69 12.56 12.61
N GLU A 235 -1.00 11.51 11.85
CA GLU A 235 -0.75 11.44 10.41
C GLU A 235 -1.50 12.55 9.67
N ARG A 236 -2.78 12.75 9.97
CA ARG A 236 -3.58 13.81 9.34
C ARG A 236 -2.98 15.19 9.59
N ARG A 237 -2.56 15.49 10.82
CA ARG A 237 -1.94 16.76 11.19
C ARG A 237 -0.56 16.96 10.56
N ASP A 238 0.22 15.89 10.47
CA ASP A 238 1.51 15.92 9.77
C ASP A 238 1.31 16.26 8.27
N PHE A 239 0.31 15.68 7.62
CA PHE A 239 -0.04 16.01 6.23
C PHE A 239 -0.41 17.49 6.07
N ASP A 240 -1.26 18.02 6.96
CA ASP A 240 -1.66 19.42 6.91
C ASP A 240 -0.44 20.37 7.11
N THR A 241 0.50 20.03 8.01
CA THR A 241 1.71 20.85 8.25
C THR A 241 2.71 20.82 7.09
N ARG A 242 2.71 19.77 6.28
CA ARG A 242 3.64 19.58 5.15
C ARG A 242 3.05 19.99 3.80
N ASP A 243 1.88 20.61 3.77
CA ASP A 243 1.16 20.93 2.52
C ASP A 243 0.98 19.68 1.63
N PHE A 244 0.55 18.60 2.28
CA PHE A 244 0.26 17.30 1.67
C PHE A 244 -1.24 17.07 1.57
N TRP A 245 -1.64 16.41 0.50
CA TRP A 245 -2.98 15.82 0.37
C TRP A 245 -2.86 14.29 0.25
N ILE A 246 -2.66 13.74 -0.95
CA ILE A 246 -2.26 12.35 -1.21
C ILE A 246 -0.75 12.32 -1.54
N TRP A 247 -0.28 13.37 -2.15
CA TRP A 247 1.13 13.65 -2.46
C TRP A 247 1.46 15.08 -2.02
N SER A 248 2.75 15.43 -2.07
CA SER A 248 3.17 16.82 -1.90
C SER A 248 2.47 17.71 -2.93
N ARG A 249 2.34 19.01 -2.62
CA ARG A 249 1.76 19.97 -3.59
C ARG A 249 2.50 19.97 -4.93
N ASP A 250 3.83 19.87 -4.89
CA ASP A 250 4.66 19.87 -6.10
C ASP A 250 4.44 18.61 -6.94
N ASP A 251 4.40 17.43 -6.34
CA ASP A 251 4.10 16.18 -7.02
C ASP A 251 2.67 16.16 -7.54
N THR A 252 1.71 16.64 -6.76
CA THR A 252 0.30 16.73 -7.19
C THR A 252 0.17 17.63 -8.42
N LEU A 253 0.85 18.80 -8.43
CA LEU A 253 0.87 19.67 -9.60
C LEU A 253 1.53 18.98 -10.81
N ARG A 254 2.66 18.33 -10.61
CA ARG A 254 3.39 17.60 -11.67
C ARG A 254 2.52 16.50 -12.29
N TYR A 255 1.87 15.70 -11.46
CA TYR A 255 0.97 14.66 -11.91
C TYR A 255 -0.27 15.25 -12.61
N PHE A 256 -0.88 16.29 -12.04
CA PHE A 256 -2.06 16.93 -12.62
C PHE A 256 -1.79 17.47 -14.04
N LEU A 257 -0.66 18.13 -14.22
CA LEU A 257 -0.25 18.65 -15.54
C LEU A 257 0.04 17.51 -16.52
N ALA A 258 0.73 16.45 -16.10
CA ALA A 258 1.00 15.28 -16.93
C ALA A 258 -0.30 14.52 -17.29
N GLY A 259 -1.33 14.60 -16.46
CA GLY A 259 -2.67 14.08 -16.71
C GLY A 259 -3.52 14.92 -17.67
N GLY A 260 -2.97 16.03 -18.20
CA GLY A 260 -3.65 16.93 -19.14
C GLY A 260 -4.36 18.12 -18.50
N GLY A 261 -4.16 18.35 -17.20
CA GLY A 261 -4.67 19.52 -16.50
C GLY A 261 -3.89 20.81 -16.81
N ILE A 262 -4.42 21.95 -16.40
CA ILE A 262 -3.75 23.26 -16.51
C ILE A 262 -3.56 23.87 -15.12
N LYS A 263 -2.48 24.68 -14.96
CA LYS A 263 -2.09 25.24 -13.66
C LYS A 263 -3.21 26.07 -13.00
N ALA A 264 -3.96 26.85 -13.76
CA ALA A 264 -5.04 27.67 -13.20
C ALA A 264 -6.17 26.81 -12.60
N GLU A 265 -6.50 25.69 -13.22
CA GLU A 265 -7.45 24.71 -12.70
C GLU A 265 -6.90 24.00 -11.45
N PHE A 266 -5.62 23.63 -11.48
CA PHE A 266 -4.96 23.02 -10.32
C PHE A 266 -5.07 23.89 -9.06
N GLU A 267 -4.79 25.20 -9.17
CA GLU A 267 -4.84 26.08 -8.00
C GLU A 267 -6.25 26.13 -7.35
N VAL A 268 -7.29 26.07 -8.17
CA VAL A 268 -8.68 26.03 -7.67
C VAL A 268 -8.97 24.70 -6.98
N LEU A 269 -8.60 23.58 -7.60
CA LEU A 269 -8.84 22.24 -7.05
C LEU A 269 -8.02 22.01 -5.79
N TRP A 270 -6.73 22.44 -5.79
CA TRP A 270 -5.86 22.34 -4.62
C TRP A 270 -6.42 23.10 -3.42
N ALA A 271 -6.83 24.35 -3.63
CA ALA A 271 -7.45 25.13 -2.58
C ALA A 271 -8.73 24.47 -2.02
N SER A 272 -9.53 23.84 -2.89
CA SER A 272 -10.74 23.12 -2.46
C SER A 272 -10.40 21.93 -1.55
N VAL A 273 -9.45 21.08 -1.93
CA VAL A 273 -9.13 19.85 -1.16
C VAL A 273 -8.34 20.13 0.12
N THR A 274 -7.65 21.27 0.22
CA THR A 274 -6.88 21.65 1.42
C THR A 274 -7.62 22.60 2.37
N SER A 275 -8.77 23.14 1.99
CA SER A 275 -9.53 24.12 2.81
C SER A 275 -10.20 23.51 4.06
N GLY A 276 -10.17 22.20 4.23
CA GLY A 276 -10.93 21.50 5.27
C GLY A 276 -10.29 21.43 6.65
N SER A 277 -9.02 21.84 6.82
CA SER A 277 -8.25 21.59 8.05
C SER A 277 -8.84 22.31 9.27
N GLU A 278 -9.28 23.56 9.14
CA GLU A 278 -9.91 24.28 10.25
C GLU A 278 -11.27 23.67 10.66
N ARG A 279 -12.09 23.28 9.68
CA ARG A 279 -13.36 22.56 9.94
C ARG A 279 -13.11 21.23 10.66
N PHE A 280 -12.06 20.52 10.25
CA PHE A 280 -11.66 19.26 10.86
C PHE A 280 -11.23 19.44 12.32
N GLU A 281 -10.28 20.35 12.62
CA GLU A 281 -9.81 20.58 13.98
C GLU A 281 -10.93 21.09 14.91
N THR A 282 -11.82 21.95 14.41
CA THR A 282 -13.02 22.37 15.15
C THR A 282 -13.90 21.18 15.52
N ALA A 283 -14.21 20.33 14.54
CA ALA A 283 -15.05 19.16 14.76
C ALA A 283 -14.39 18.10 15.68
N ILE A 284 -13.06 17.97 15.65
CA ILE A 284 -12.31 17.13 16.60
C ILE A 284 -12.42 17.70 18.02
N ALA A 285 -12.21 19.02 18.20
CA ALA A 285 -12.30 19.67 19.51
C ALA A 285 -13.70 19.56 20.11
N GLU A 286 -14.73 19.71 19.29
CA GLU A 286 -16.13 19.59 19.68
C GLU A 286 -16.63 18.15 19.79
N ARG A 287 -15.80 17.16 19.42
CA ARG A 287 -16.15 15.73 19.38
C ARG A 287 -17.35 15.42 18.46
N THR A 288 -17.46 16.14 17.35
CA THR A 288 -18.50 15.98 16.34
C THR A 288 -17.99 15.31 15.06
N TYR A 289 -16.66 15.16 14.92
CA TYR A 289 -16.09 14.48 13.77
C TYR A 289 -16.29 12.97 13.84
N SER A 290 -16.77 12.39 12.75
CA SER A 290 -16.83 10.93 12.59
C SER A 290 -16.62 10.53 11.14
N GLN A 291 -15.87 9.44 10.96
CA GLN A 291 -15.72 8.76 9.67
C GLN A 291 -15.64 7.25 9.90
N SER A 292 -16.15 6.48 8.95
CA SER A 292 -15.87 5.05 8.87
C SER A 292 -14.44 4.80 8.40
N GLY A 293 -13.89 5.72 7.63
CA GLY A 293 -12.68 5.51 6.87
C GLY A 293 -12.87 4.39 5.85
N ALA A 294 -12.19 4.41 4.75
CA ALA A 294 -12.13 3.26 3.86
C ALA A 294 -10.90 3.38 2.96
N SER A 295 -10.24 2.27 2.76
CA SER A 295 -9.28 2.07 1.70
C SER A 295 -9.62 0.74 1.07
N LEU A 296 -9.91 0.71 -0.24
CA LEU A 296 -10.08 -0.56 -0.94
C LEU A 296 -8.70 -1.17 -1.13
N ASN A 297 -8.29 -2.02 -0.19
CA ASN A 297 -7.09 -2.83 -0.32
C ASN A 297 -7.49 -4.24 -0.74
N TYR A 298 -7.13 -4.61 -1.95
CA TYR A 298 -7.32 -5.94 -2.46
C TYR A 298 -6.20 -6.85 -2.01
N LEU A 299 -6.55 -8.08 -1.66
CA LEU A 299 -5.63 -9.17 -1.44
C LEU A 299 -5.82 -10.15 -2.60
N ILE A 300 -4.90 -10.15 -3.55
CA ILE A 300 -4.95 -10.93 -4.77
C ILE A 300 -3.98 -12.10 -4.62
N ALA A 301 -4.47 -13.33 -4.76
CA ALA A 301 -3.65 -14.53 -4.68
C ALA A 301 -3.80 -15.38 -5.95
N GLY A 302 -2.69 -15.95 -6.42
CA GLY A 302 -2.66 -16.87 -7.55
C GLY A 302 -1.62 -17.95 -7.32
N ARG A 303 -1.86 -19.16 -7.85
CA ARG A 303 -0.92 -20.29 -7.74
C ARG A 303 -0.10 -20.46 -9.01
N LYS A 304 1.18 -20.77 -8.84
CA LYS A 304 1.99 -21.25 -9.96
C LYS A 304 1.55 -22.65 -10.33
N THR A 305 1.35 -22.87 -11.63
CA THR A 305 0.95 -24.19 -12.15
C THR A 305 1.95 -25.27 -11.72
N CYS A 306 1.42 -26.42 -11.28
CA CYS A 306 2.23 -27.63 -11.22
C CYS A 306 2.47 -28.10 -12.67
N GLU A 307 3.68 -28.18 -13.16
CA GLU A 307 3.95 -28.87 -14.41
C GLU A 307 3.36 -30.27 -14.29
N ARG A 308 2.33 -30.58 -15.07
CA ARG A 308 1.95 -31.97 -15.25
C ARG A 308 3.08 -32.57 -16.08
N GLY A 309 3.88 -33.41 -15.46
CA GLY A 309 4.82 -34.24 -16.24
C GLY A 309 4.05 -34.90 -17.39
N THR A 310 4.45 -34.54 -18.60
CA THR A 310 3.99 -35.17 -19.84
C THR A 310 4.58 -36.57 -19.93
#